data_edeca6de63b16a20a466e619566f55b4
#
_entry.id   edeca6de63b16a20a466e619566f55b4
#
_cell.length_a   1.000
_cell.length_b   1.000
_cell.length_c   1.000
_cell.angle_alpha   90.00
_cell.angle_beta   90.00
_cell.angle_gamma   90.00
#
_symmetry.space_group_name_H-M   'P 1'
#
loop_
_entity.id
_entity.type
_entity.pdbx_description
1 polymer ?
#
loop_
_entity_poly.entity_id
_entity_poly.type
_entity_poly.pdbx_seq_one_letter_code
_entity_poly.pdbx_strand_id
1 'polypeptide(L)'
;MLPSRRMRRAAAAILLGVLCSACGDAVTPARASSSRAIVVQGAMDVEVRQLVAALDGATEEQIAGFTFWSGKVDGYPVVVAKTRRGMSHASAATAIAVEHFRPAAIINQGTAGGHQTDLHVYDIVIGKESVNLGAFQAPFRARGQGSRPADWRPIDLVQSDASVMEQPNAPPIHRFPADKNLVAAAMTVRDRYQKGRVVEGVIGSSDTWNSEIDRIQRFHDAFGTSAEEMETASAAQIAAAFQVPFLGIRVLSNNVTNDGVYDNRTAAACQEYVLNVIRQYVKTSLPH
;
A
#
# COMPACT_ATOMS: atom_id res chain seq x y z
N MET A 1 -58.68 37.42 -22.97
CA MET A 1 -59.50 38.13 -21.97
C MET A 1 -58.77 38.07 -20.66
N LEU A 2 -58.27 39.22 -20.22
CA LEU A 2 -57.79 39.56 -18.89
C LEU A 2 -58.99 39.57 -17.89
N PRO A 3 -58.78 39.61 -16.55
CA PRO A 3 -57.97 40.65 -15.88
C PRO A 3 -57.10 40.19 -14.70
N SER A 4 -56.02 40.82 -14.54
CA SER A 4 -55.30 41.48 -13.43
C SER A 4 -56.02 41.65 -12.11
N ARG A 5 -55.33 41.38 -11.00
CA ARG A 5 -55.50 42.17 -9.76
C ARG A 5 -54.14 42.41 -9.08
N ARG A 6 -53.90 43.71 -8.92
CA ARG A 6 -52.83 44.36 -8.17
C ARG A 6 -53.17 44.42 -6.65
N MET A 7 -52.10 44.71 -5.92
CA MET A 7 -52.06 45.49 -4.63
C MET A 7 -52.15 44.65 -3.36
N ARG A 8 -51.37 44.86 -2.28
CA ARG A 8 -50.87 46.13 -1.71
C ARG A 8 -49.66 45.88 -0.82
N ARG A 9 -48.80 46.88 -0.79
CA ARG A 9 -47.68 47.06 0.15
C ARG A 9 -48.23 47.38 1.55
N ALA A 10 -47.60 46.83 2.62
CA ALA A 10 -47.63 47.41 3.94
C ALA A 10 -46.22 47.42 4.50
N ALA A 11 -45.71 48.60 4.74
CA ALA A 11 -44.46 48.86 5.44
C ALA A 11 -44.78 48.87 6.94
N ALA A 12 -43.99 48.20 7.73
CA ALA A 12 -43.94 48.38 9.17
C ALA A 12 -42.47 48.53 9.60
N ALA A 13 -42.15 49.72 10.05
CA ALA A 13 -40.88 50.03 10.72
C ALA A 13 -40.98 49.64 12.18
N ILE A 14 -39.98 48.93 12.68
CA ILE A 14 -39.85 48.70 14.15
C ILE A 14 -38.37 48.80 14.55
N LEU A 15 -38.11 49.79 15.36
CA LEU A 15 -37.16 50.04 16.43
C LEU A 15 -35.85 49.22 16.50
N LEU A 16 -34.75 49.99 16.48
CA LEU A 16 -33.43 49.64 17.00
C LEU A 16 -33.49 49.30 18.50
N GLY A 17 -33.08 48.08 18.81
CA GLY A 17 -32.64 47.69 20.16
C GLY A 17 -31.18 47.35 20.13
N VAL A 18 -30.32 48.23 20.63
CA VAL A 18 -28.88 47.97 20.84
C VAL A 18 -28.72 47.12 22.06
N LEU A 19 -28.42 45.85 21.89
CA LEU A 19 -27.90 44.99 22.96
C LEU A 19 -26.42 44.78 22.74
N CYS A 20 -25.58 45.46 23.52
CA CYS A 20 -24.19 45.12 23.73
C CYS A 20 -24.12 43.75 24.40
N SER A 21 -23.82 42.71 23.59
CA SER A 21 -23.35 41.41 24.13
C SER A 21 -21.86 41.42 24.15
N ALA A 22 -21.28 41.36 25.34
CA ALA A 22 -19.84 41.15 25.56
C ALA A 22 -19.44 39.83 24.85
N CYS A 23 -18.62 39.94 23.79
CA CYS A 23 -17.92 38.82 23.25
C CYS A 23 -16.85 38.34 24.23
N GLY A 24 -17.22 37.36 25.05
CA GLY A 24 -16.23 36.51 25.68
C GLY A 24 -15.64 35.62 24.60
N ASP A 25 -14.36 35.82 24.28
CA ASP A 25 -13.59 34.91 23.43
C ASP A 25 -13.58 33.54 24.10
N ALA A 26 -14.48 32.68 23.64
CA ALA A 26 -14.39 31.26 23.94
C ALA A 26 -13.14 30.74 23.22
N VAL A 27 -12.01 30.66 23.92
CA VAL A 27 -10.83 29.94 23.50
C VAL A 27 -11.26 28.48 23.32
N THR A 28 -11.58 28.12 22.09
CA THR A 28 -11.78 26.73 21.71
C THR A 28 -10.45 26.01 22.02
N PRO A 29 -10.43 25.02 22.92
CA PRO A 29 -9.17 24.30 23.17
C PRO A 29 -8.72 23.73 21.85
N ALA A 30 -7.48 24.05 21.43
CA ALA A 30 -6.83 23.48 20.28
C ALA A 30 -6.91 21.96 20.47
N ARG A 31 -7.70 21.29 19.59
CA ARG A 31 -7.79 19.84 19.57
C ARG A 31 -6.36 19.34 19.34
N ALA A 32 -5.76 18.76 20.37
CA ALA A 32 -4.44 18.17 20.27
C ALA A 32 -4.44 17.30 19.02
N SER A 33 -3.58 17.62 18.04
CA SER A 33 -3.44 16.88 16.81
C SER A 33 -2.98 15.47 17.21
N SER A 34 -3.92 14.54 17.33
CA SER A 34 -3.54 13.14 17.55
C SER A 34 -2.73 12.70 16.34
N SER A 35 -1.50 12.25 16.56
CA SER A 35 -0.63 11.74 15.50
C SER A 35 -1.38 10.68 14.71
N ARG A 36 -1.43 10.82 13.38
CA ARG A 36 -2.04 9.82 12.51
C ARG A 36 -1.22 8.52 12.55
N ALA A 37 -1.88 7.38 12.65
CA ALA A 37 -1.21 6.08 12.76
C ALA A 37 -0.42 5.73 11.47
N ILE A 38 0.62 4.90 11.64
CA ILE A 38 1.19 4.15 10.52
C ILE A 38 0.40 2.84 10.39
N VAL A 39 -0.12 2.53 9.19
CA VAL A 39 -0.71 1.22 8.91
C VAL A 39 0.36 0.28 8.37
N VAL A 40 0.47 -0.91 8.97
CA VAL A 40 1.36 -1.98 8.52
C VAL A 40 0.51 -3.16 8.09
N GLN A 41 0.69 -3.61 6.86
CA GLN A 41 -0.11 -4.67 6.25
C GLN A 41 0.72 -5.94 6.09
N GLY A 42 0.09 -7.10 6.30
CA GLY A 42 0.59 -8.41 5.93
C GLY A 42 -0.58 -9.30 5.52
N ALA A 43 -0.35 -10.24 4.60
CA ALA A 43 -1.43 -11.06 4.03
C ALA A 43 -1.86 -12.20 4.95
N MET A 44 -0.93 -12.76 5.70
CA MET A 44 -1.10 -14.00 6.46
C MET A 44 -0.82 -13.80 7.94
N ASP A 45 -1.36 -14.70 8.79
CA ASP A 45 -1.07 -14.67 10.24
C ASP A 45 0.43 -14.73 10.54
N VAL A 46 1.17 -15.52 9.77
CA VAL A 46 2.63 -15.65 9.91
C VAL A 46 3.36 -14.33 9.63
N GLU A 47 2.76 -13.44 8.87
CA GLU A 47 3.34 -12.14 8.48
C GLU A 47 2.93 -10.99 9.41
N VAL A 48 1.97 -11.18 10.30
CA VAL A 48 1.49 -10.09 11.17
C VAL A 48 1.68 -10.36 12.67
N ARG A 49 1.83 -11.63 13.08
CA ARG A 49 1.80 -12.03 14.51
C ARG A 49 2.85 -11.31 15.39
N GLN A 50 4.06 -11.08 14.87
CA GLN A 50 5.11 -10.40 15.64
C GLN A 50 4.88 -8.88 15.71
N LEU A 51 4.32 -8.29 14.64
CA LEU A 51 3.92 -6.90 14.64
C LEU A 51 2.81 -6.67 15.66
N VAL A 52 1.79 -7.54 15.69
CA VAL A 52 0.70 -7.47 16.68
C VAL A 52 1.23 -7.65 18.10
N ALA A 53 2.14 -8.62 18.31
CA ALA A 53 2.77 -8.84 19.62
C ALA A 53 3.65 -7.66 20.09
N ALA A 54 4.12 -6.83 19.19
CA ALA A 54 4.92 -5.65 19.49
C ALA A 54 4.08 -4.38 19.77
N LEU A 55 2.76 -4.46 19.66
CA LEU A 55 1.88 -3.34 19.95
C LEU A 55 1.62 -3.21 21.46
N ASP A 56 1.95 -2.07 22.01
CA ASP A 56 1.51 -1.70 23.36
C ASP A 56 0.01 -1.37 23.34
N GLY A 57 -0.76 -2.02 24.23
CA GLY A 57 -2.20 -1.81 24.36
C GLY A 57 -3.01 -2.23 23.13
N ALA A 58 -2.63 -3.32 22.48
CA ALA A 58 -3.28 -3.82 21.27
C ALA A 58 -4.78 -4.06 21.47
N THR A 59 -5.60 -3.51 20.57
CA THR A 59 -7.04 -3.76 20.48
C THR A 59 -7.36 -4.29 19.08
N GLU A 60 -8.16 -5.36 19.02
CA GLU A 60 -8.58 -5.98 17.76
C GLU A 60 -9.94 -5.47 17.33
N GLU A 61 -10.11 -5.18 16.04
CA GLU A 61 -11.41 -4.92 15.42
C GLU A 61 -11.51 -5.61 14.07
N GLN A 62 -12.73 -5.92 13.66
CA GLN A 62 -13.01 -6.47 12.33
C GLN A 62 -13.87 -5.52 11.53
N ILE A 63 -13.41 -5.15 10.33
CA ILE A 63 -14.11 -4.26 9.41
C ILE A 63 -14.22 -4.96 8.06
N ALA A 64 -15.45 -5.16 7.58
CA ALA A 64 -15.72 -5.81 6.28
C ALA A 64 -14.98 -7.15 6.08
N GLY A 65 -14.79 -7.92 7.16
CA GLY A 65 -14.13 -9.23 7.14
C GLY A 65 -12.60 -9.19 7.14
N PHE A 66 -11.98 -8.01 7.29
CA PHE A 66 -10.56 -7.84 7.55
C PHE A 66 -10.31 -7.57 9.04
N THR A 67 -9.17 -8.03 9.54
CA THR A 67 -8.79 -7.85 10.94
C THR A 67 -7.74 -6.76 11.05
N PHE A 68 -7.97 -5.83 11.97
CA PHE A 68 -7.07 -4.73 12.30
C PHE A 68 -6.74 -4.76 13.80
N TRP A 69 -5.48 -4.52 14.14
CA TRP A 69 -5.03 -4.37 15.54
C TRP A 69 -4.45 -2.98 15.70
N SER A 70 -5.07 -2.17 16.56
CA SER A 70 -4.62 -0.82 16.88
C SER A 70 -3.86 -0.83 18.20
N GLY A 71 -2.72 -0.12 18.25
CA GLY A 71 -1.88 -0.01 19.44
C GLY A 71 -0.76 1.00 19.22
N LYS A 72 0.33 0.86 19.96
CA LYS A 72 1.49 1.75 19.83
C LYS A 72 2.79 0.96 19.70
N VAL A 73 3.74 1.53 18.95
CA VAL A 73 5.14 1.09 18.94
C VAL A 73 5.97 2.26 19.44
N ASP A 74 6.65 2.07 20.58
CA ASP A 74 7.42 3.10 21.27
C ASP A 74 6.63 4.43 21.46
N GLY A 75 5.35 4.29 21.81
CA GLY A 75 4.44 5.41 22.06
C GLY A 75 3.76 6.00 20.81
N TYR A 76 4.20 5.65 19.60
CA TYR A 76 3.59 6.12 18.35
C TYR A 76 2.44 5.21 17.90
N PRO A 77 1.28 5.76 17.44
CA PRO A 77 0.14 4.95 17.02
C PRO A 77 0.45 4.13 15.76
N VAL A 78 0.18 2.83 15.83
CA VAL A 78 0.36 1.88 14.73
C VAL A 78 -0.88 1.01 14.62
N VAL A 79 -1.29 0.73 13.39
CA VAL A 79 -2.36 -0.24 13.07
C VAL A 79 -1.75 -1.36 12.25
N VAL A 80 -1.88 -2.58 12.70
CA VAL A 80 -1.49 -3.78 11.93
C VAL A 80 -2.75 -4.33 11.25
N ALA A 81 -2.68 -4.59 9.95
CA ALA A 81 -3.79 -5.09 9.15
C ALA A 81 -3.47 -6.46 8.56
N LYS A 82 -4.33 -7.45 8.79
CA LYS A 82 -4.29 -8.71 8.04
C LYS A 82 -5.15 -8.58 6.78
N THR A 83 -4.50 -8.42 5.63
CA THR A 83 -5.17 -8.13 4.36
C THR A 83 -5.74 -9.37 3.68
N ARG A 84 -5.33 -10.58 4.06
CA ARG A 84 -5.48 -11.82 3.28
C ARG A 84 -4.68 -11.77 1.97
N ARG A 85 -4.46 -12.94 1.36
CA ARG A 85 -3.67 -13.06 0.12
C ARG A 85 -4.44 -12.54 -1.09
N GLY A 86 -3.70 -11.95 -2.02
CA GLY A 86 -4.17 -11.55 -3.33
C GLY A 86 -4.49 -10.07 -3.48
N MET A 87 -4.39 -9.62 -4.72
CA MET A 87 -4.48 -8.20 -5.10
C MET A 87 -5.81 -7.57 -4.73
N SER A 88 -6.92 -8.27 -4.94
CA SER A 88 -8.27 -7.77 -4.60
C SER A 88 -8.42 -7.55 -3.09
N HIS A 89 -7.94 -8.49 -2.27
CA HIS A 89 -7.98 -8.36 -0.81
C HIS A 89 -7.09 -7.21 -0.33
N ALA A 90 -5.88 -7.10 -0.87
CA ALA A 90 -4.95 -6.03 -0.51
C ALA A 90 -5.52 -4.65 -0.87
N SER A 91 -6.11 -4.49 -2.06
CA SER A 91 -6.81 -3.26 -2.45
C SER A 91 -7.93 -2.89 -1.48
N ALA A 92 -8.83 -3.84 -1.18
CA ALA A 92 -9.96 -3.60 -0.31
C ALA A 92 -9.52 -3.24 1.12
N ALA A 93 -8.59 -4.02 1.69
CA ALA A 93 -8.05 -3.75 3.03
C ALA A 93 -7.33 -2.40 3.10
N THR A 94 -6.63 -2.00 2.03
CA THR A 94 -5.95 -0.70 1.96
C THR A 94 -6.95 0.45 1.91
N ALA A 95 -8.00 0.36 1.08
CA ALA A 95 -9.05 1.38 1.02
C ALA A 95 -9.76 1.54 2.37
N ILE A 96 -10.13 0.43 3.02
CA ILE A 96 -10.73 0.44 4.35
C ILE A 96 -9.78 1.08 5.37
N ALA A 97 -8.49 0.72 5.35
CA ALA A 97 -7.51 1.28 6.26
C ALA A 97 -7.36 2.80 6.09
N VAL A 98 -7.35 3.30 4.85
CA VAL A 98 -7.27 4.74 4.56
C VAL A 98 -8.50 5.47 5.06
N GLU A 99 -9.70 4.99 4.75
CA GLU A 99 -10.96 5.63 5.13
C GLU A 99 -11.19 5.63 6.65
N HIS A 100 -10.88 4.51 7.30
CA HIS A 100 -11.18 4.32 8.72
C HIS A 100 -10.11 4.96 9.64
N PHE A 101 -8.81 4.73 9.34
CA PHE A 101 -7.71 5.16 10.21
C PHE A 101 -7.02 6.45 9.74
N ARG A 102 -7.23 6.89 8.49
CA ARG A 102 -6.57 8.08 7.90
C ARG A 102 -5.06 8.10 8.16
N PRO A 103 -4.32 7.07 7.75
CA PRO A 103 -2.94 6.86 8.17
C PRO A 103 -1.99 7.97 7.70
N ALA A 104 -0.90 8.16 8.44
CA ALA A 104 0.21 9.00 8.01
C ALA A 104 1.03 8.34 6.90
N ALA A 105 1.11 7.01 6.92
CA ALA A 105 1.81 6.19 5.95
C ALA A 105 1.30 4.74 5.98
N ILE A 106 1.55 4.00 4.90
CA ILE A 106 1.27 2.56 4.79
C ILE A 106 2.55 1.82 4.44
N ILE A 107 2.86 0.76 5.20
CA ILE A 107 3.92 -0.20 4.89
C ILE A 107 3.25 -1.54 4.60
N ASN A 108 3.35 -2.03 3.37
CA ASN A 108 2.89 -3.36 2.99
C ASN A 108 4.09 -4.30 3.00
N GLN A 109 4.07 -5.32 3.87
CA GLN A 109 5.21 -6.20 4.10
C GLN A 109 4.81 -7.67 4.07
N GLY A 110 5.78 -8.54 3.83
CA GLY A 110 5.57 -9.99 3.81
C GLY A 110 6.68 -10.74 3.10
N THR A 111 6.36 -11.97 2.71
CA THR A 111 7.26 -12.86 1.98
C THR A 111 7.09 -12.71 0.47
N ALA A 112 8.14 -13.06 -0.29
CA ALA A 112 8.11 -13.05 -1.76
C ALA A 112 9.04 -14.11 -2.37
N GLY A 113 8.79 -14.45 -3.63
CA GLY A 113 9.73 -15.17 -4.48
C GLY A 113 10.78 -14.23 -5.07
N GLY A 114 12.06 -14.62 -5.06
CA GLY A 114 13.14 -13.84 -5.64
C GLY A 114 13.25 -14.04 -7.15
N HIS A 115 13.44 -12.95 -7.89
CA HIS A 115 13.66 -12.95 -9.35
C HIS A 115 15.13 -12.86 -9.73
N GLN A 116 15.97 -12.28 -8.89
CA GLN A 116 17.41 -12.13 -9.13
C GLN A 116 18.17 -13.32 -8.53
N THR A 117 19.07 -13.90 -9.31
CA THR A 117 19.84 -15.10 -8.90
C THR A 117 20.92 -14.82 -7.86
N ASP A 118 21.32 -13.55 -7.70
CA ASP A 118 22.30 -13.11 -6.70
C ASP A 118 21.67 -12.74 -5.36
N LEU A 119 20.33 -12.76 -5.27
CA LEU A 119 19.58 -12.63 -4.03
C LEU A 119 19.23 -14.01 -3.50
N HIS A 120 19.19 -14.13 -2.17
CA HIS A 120 18.96 -15.41 -1.50
C HIS A 120 17.80 -15.33 -0.51
N VAL A 121 17.32 -16.48 -0.07
CA VAL A 121 16.34 -16.57 1.02
C VAL A 121 16.86 -15.81 2.25
N TYR A 122 16.00 -15.05 2.90
CA TYR A 122 16.24 -14.03 3.91
C TYR A 122 16.75 -12.69 3.41
N ASP A 123 17.17 -12.50 2.16
CA ASP A 123 17.41 -11.14 1.66
C ASP A 123 16.11 -10.32 1.65
N ILE A 124 16.20 -9.03 1.93
CA ILE A 124 15.06 -8.11 1.95
C ILE A 124 15.14 -7.18 0.75
N VAL A 125 14.03 -7.07 0.02
CA VAL A 125 13.83 -6.11 -1.06
C VAL A 125 12.99 -4.95 -0.52
N ILE A 126 13.57 -3.74 -0.54
CA ILE A 126 12.87 -2.48 -0.33
C ILE A 126 12.32 -2.04 -1.69
N GLY A 127 11.01 -2.09 -1.83
CA GLY A 127 10.34 -1.79 -3.09
C GLY A 127 10.38 -0.30 -3.41
N LYS A 128 11.45 0.17 -4.06
CA LYS A 128 11.50 1.55 -4.57
C LYS A 128 10.38 1.86 -5.56
N GLU A 129 9.89 0.82 -6.23
CA GLU A 129 8.74 0.81 -7.13
C GLU A 129 8.00 -0.52 -7.00
N SER A 130 6.71 -0.53 -7.32
CA SER A 130 5.92 -1.74 -7.51
C SER A 130 5.18 -1.72 -8.84
N VAL A 131 4.98 -2.92 -9.41
CA VAL A 131 4.36 -3.12 -10.73
C VAL A 131 3.35 -4.27 -10.69
N ASN A 132 2.24 -4.12 -11.42
CA ASN A 132 1.24 -5.18 -11.57
C ASN A 132 1.66 -6.13 -12.71
N LEU A 133 2.01 -7.37 -12.34
CA LEU A 133 2.41 -8.43 -13.29
C LEU A 133 1.23 -9.31 -13.74
N GLY A 134 0.01 -8.98 -13.34
CA GLY A 134 -1.20 -9.74 -13.70
C GLY A 134 -2.02 -9.13 -14.84
N ALA A 135 -1.69 -7.92 -15.29
CA ALA A 135 -2.46 -7.20 -16.30
C ALA A 135 -1.85 -7.36 -17.70
N PHE A 136 -2.45 -8.22 -18.54
CA PHE A 136 -1.96 -8.48 -19.88
C PHE A 136 -3.08 -8.58 -20.91
N GLN A 137 -2.78 -8.14 -22.13
CA GLN A 137 -3.57 -8.42 -23.32
C GLN A 137 -2.98 -9.65 -24.04
N ALA A 138 -3.78 -10.70 -24.17
CA ALA A 138 -3.42 -11.84 -25.00
C ALA A 138 -3.82 -11.57 -26.47
N PRO A 139 -2.96 -11.87 -27.47
CA PRO A 139 -3.36 -11.80 -28.86
C PRO A 139 -4.40 -12.88 -29.19
N PHE A 140 -5.26 -12.59 -30.18
CA PHE A 140 -6.22 -13.58 -30.67
C PHE A 140 -5.50 -14.84 -31.18
N ARG A 141 -5.99 -15.99 -30.76
CA ARG A 141 -5.57 -17.31 -31.25
C ARG A 141 -6.78 -18.20 -31.47
N ALA A 142 -6.81 -18.89 -32.60
CA ALA A 142 -7.91 -19.80 -32.91
C ALA A 142 -7.87 -21.04 -32.00
N ARG A 143 -9.03 -21.72 -31.90
CA ARG A 143 -9.13 -22.97 -31.16
C ARG A 143 -8.10 -24.00 -31.64
N GLY A 144 -7.39 -24.62 -30.70
CA GLY A 144 -6.35 -25.62 -31.00
C GLY A 144 -4.94 -25.05 -31.20
N GLN A 145 -4.78 -23.72 -31.27
CA GLN A 145 -3.45 -23.08 -31.39
C GLN A 145 -2.70 -22.96 -30.05
N GLY A 146 -3.33 -23.33 -28.95
CA GLY A 146 -2.76 -23.26 -27.60
C GLY A 146 -2.58 -21.82 -27.07
N SER A 147 -2.15 -21.71 -25.83
CA SER A 147 -1.78 -20.43 -25.19
C SER A 147 -0.28 -20.18 -25.33
N ARG A 148 0.09 -18.90 -25.52
CA ARG A 148 1.50 -18.46 -25.54
C ARG A 148 1.67 -17.20 -24.66
N PRO A 149 1.86 -17.36 -23.36
CA PRO A 149 2.02 -16.21 -22.45
C PRO A 149 3.23 -15.32 -22.81
N ALA A 150 4.22 -15.85 -23.55
CA ALA A 150 5.34 -15.08 -24.08
C ALA A 150 4.91 -13.96 -25.06
N ASP A 151 3.78 -14.15 -25.75
CA ASP A 151 3.26 -13.18 -26.72
C ASP A 151 2.33 -12.14 -26.06
N TRP A 152 2.04 -12.27 -24.76
CA TRP A 152 1.13 -11.37 -24.06
C TRP A 152 1.81 -10.02 -23.79
N ARG A 153 1.05 -8.94 -24.02
CA ARG A 153 1.54 -7.56 -23.81
C ARG A 153 0.99 -7.01 -22.51
N PRO A 154 1.83 -6.33 -21.69
CA PRO A 154 1.35 -5.66 -20.49
C PRO A 154 0.31 -4.59 -20.82
N ILE A 155 -0.64 -4.38 -19.90
CA ILE A 155 -1.65 -3.32 -19.97
C ILE A 155 -1.45 -2.39 -18.79
N ASP A 156 -1.41 -1.06 -19.04
CA ASP A 156 -1.52 -0.07 -17.99
C ASP A 156 -2.99 0.11 -17.59
N LEU A 157 -3.34 -0.35 -16.38
CA LEU A 157 -4.70 -0.24 -15.83
C LEU A 157 -4.98 1.10 -15.14
N VAL A 158 -4.00 2.00 -15.06
CA VAL A 158 -4.11 3.26 -14.33
C VAL A 158 -4.32 4.45 -15.26
N GLN A 159 -3.72 4.40 -16.44
CA GLN A 159 -3.88 5.46 -17.42
C GLN A 159 -5.15 5.25 -18.23
N SER A 160 -6.15 6.02 -17.83
CA SER A 160 -7.29 6.48 -18.62
C SER A 160 -8.18 5.49 -19.40
N ASP A 161 -9.33 6.00 -19.68
CA ASP A 161 -10.47 5.47 -20.44
C ASP A 161 -10.18 5.09 -21.90
N ALA A 162 -8.99 5.41 -22.43
CA ALA A 162 -8.58 5.00 -23.76
C ALA A 162 -8.10 3.53 -23.73
N SER A 163 -8.58 2.71 -24.64
CA SER A 163 -8.07 1.35 -24.80
C SER A 163 -6.56 1.39 -25.11
N VAL A 164 -5.82 0.41 -24.63
CA VAL A 164 -4.37 0.26 -24.91
C VAL A 164 -4.10 0.24 -26.43
N MET A 165 -5.10 -0.12 -27.23
CA MET A 165 -5.08 -0.08 -28.70
C MET A 165 -4.99 1.35 -29.25
N GLU A 166 -5.45 2.36 -28.50
CA GLU A 166 -5.55 3.76 -28.93
C GLU A 166 -4.39 4.61 -28.45
N GLN A 167 -3.51 4.08 -27.57
CA GLN A 167 -2.34 4.76 -27.06
C GLN A 167 -1.05 3.97 -27.33
N PRO A 168 -0.57 3.92 -28.56
CA PRO A 168 0.62 3.12 -28.92
C PRO A 168 1.91 3.57 -28.20
N ASN A 169 1.93 4.78 -27.63
CA ASN A 169 3.08 5.35 -26.91
C ASN A 169 2.90 5.31 -25.36
N ALA A 170 1.81 4.71 -24.85
CA ALA A 170 1.67 4.55 -23.42
C ALA A 170 2.77 3.63 -22.85
N PRO A 171 3.27 3.88 -21.64
CA PRO A 171 4.20 2.95 -21.00
C PRO A 171 3.57 1.56 -20.91
N PRO A 172 4.35 0.49 -21.16
CA PRO A 172 3.80 -0.87 -21.23
C PRO A 172 3.25 -1.38 -19.89
N ILE A 173 3.62 -0.75 -18.77
CA ILE A 173 3.15 -1.09 -17.43
C ILE A 173 3.23 0.15 -16.53
N HIS A 174 2.22 0.33 -15.69
CA HIS A 174 2.25 1.39 -14.69
C HIS A 174 3.20 1.05 -13.54
N ARG A 175 3.98 2.05 -13.09
CA ARG A 175 4.90 1.94 -11.96
C ARG A 175 4.41 2.81 -10.81
N PHE A 176 4.31 2.22 -9.62
CA PHE A 176 3.97 2.93 -8.40
C PHE A 176 5.25 3.19 -7.60
N PRO A 177 5.79 4.43 -7.60
CA PRO A 177 6.97 4.77 -6.82
C PRO A 177 6.64 4.78 -5.33
N ALA A 178 7.57 4.28 -4.51
CA ALA A 178 7.47 4.36 -3.08
C ALA A 178 7.74 5.79 -2.56
N ASP A 179 7.27 6.06 -1.35
CA ASP A 179 7.59 7.31 -0.65
C ASP A 179 9.09 7.37 -0.30
N LYS A 180 9.75 8.46 -0.69
CA LYS A 180 11.21 8.62 -0.53
C LYS A 180 11.66 8.62 0.93
N ASN A 181 10.86 9.14 1.84
CA ASN A 181 11.21 9.20 3.26
C ASN A 181 11.09 7.81 3.91
N LEU A 182 10.07 7.01 3.50
CA LEU A 182 9.95 5.62 3.92
C LEU A 182 11.11 4.76 3.39
N VAL A 183 11.51 4.93 2.12
CA VAL A 183 12.69 4.25 1.55
C VAL A 183 13.95 4.65 2.31
N ALA A 184 14.16 5.94 2.55
CA ALA A 184 15.32 6.43 3.29
C ALA A 184 15.36 5.88 4.73
N ALA A 185 14.21 5.82 5.42
CA ALA A 185 14.12 5.24 6.76
C ALA A 185 14.48 3.75 6.73
N ALA A 186 13.97 3.00 5.75
CA ALA A 186 14.29 1.59 5.58
C ALA A 186 15.79 1.39 5.35
N MET A 187 16.37 2.11 4.39
CA MET A 187 17.79 1.97 4.07
C MET A 187 18.72 2.42 5.21
N THR A 188 18.30 3.38 6.04
CA THR A 188 19.07 3.81 7.22
C THR A 188 19.25 2.71 8.26
N VAL A 189 18.27 1.80 8.38
CA VAL A 189 18.32 0.71 9.36
C VAL A 189 18.82 -0.63 8.79
N ARG A 190 19.24 -0.67 7.53
CA ARG A 190 19.63 -1.89 6.83
C ARG A 190 20.71 -2.69 7.55
N ASP A 191 21.70 -2.01 8.15
CA ASP A 191 22.83 -2.64 8.82
C ASP A 191 22.44 -3.30 10.16
N ARG A 192 21.22 -3.06 10.66
CA ARG A 192 20.66 -3.77 11.83
C ARG A 192 20.14 -5.15 11.48
N TYR A 193 19.93 -5.43 10.19
CA TYR A 193 19.47 -6.72 9.72
C TYR A 193 20.65 -7.65 9.45
N GLN A 194 20.70 -8.80 10.14
CA GLN A 194 21.86 -9.68 10.13
C GLN A 194 21.58 -11.06 9.51
N LYS A 195 20.35 -11.26 8.96
CA LYS A 195 19.95 -12.58 8.42
C LYS A 195 20.16 -12.69 6.90
N GLY A 196 20.40 -11.57 6.23
CA GLY A 196 20.61 -11.45 4.81
C GLY A 196 20.95 -10.03 4.42
N ARG A 197 20.96 -9.76 3.13
CA ARG A 197 21.17 -8.40 2.58
C ARG A 197 19.85 -7.62 2.58
N VAL A 198 19.96 -6.29 2.59
CA VAL A 198 18.83 -5.39 2.33
C VAL A 198 19.17 -4.58 1.09
N VAL A 199 18.36 -4.69 0.06
CA VAL A 199 18.59 -4.04 -1.23
C VAL A 199 17.34 -3.26 -1.67
N GLU A 200 17.54 -2.20 -2.45
CA GLU A 200 16.45 -1.57 -3.18
C GLU A 200 16.14 -2.35 -4.45
N GLY A 201 14.85 -2.49 -4.79
CA GLY A 201 14.44 -3.21 -5.99
C GLY A 201 13.04 -2.86 -6.44
N VAL A 202 12.56 -3.54 -7.46
CA VAL A 202 11.19 -3.47 -7.95
C VAL A 202 10.42 -4.70 -7.48
N ILE A 203 9.27 -4.50 -6.83
CA ILE A 203 8.38 -5.59 -6.42
C ILE A 203 7.28 -5.75 -7.46
N GLY A 204 7.16 -6.96 -8.02
CA GLY A 204 6.08 -7.34 -8.92
C GLY A 204 4.96 -8.02 -8.16
N SER A 205 3.70 -7.75 -8.52
CA SER A 205 2.53 -8.38 -7.89
C SER A 205 1.62 -9.01 -8.92
N SER A 206 1.19 -10.25 -8.67
CA SER A 206 0.14 -10.91 -9.43
C SER A 206 -0.56 -11.97 -8.57
N ASP A 207 -1.83 -12.28 -8.88
CA ASP A 207 -2.54 -13.39 -8.23
C ASP A 207 -2.09 -14.76 -8.79
N THR A 208 -0.77 -14.93 -8.93
CA THR A 208 -0.14 -16.13 -9.47
C THR A 208 1.01 -16.57 -8.56
N TRP A 209 1.00 -17.84 -8.15
CA TRP A 209 2.19 -18.47 -7.59
C TRP A 209 3.09 -18.89 -8.75
N ASN A 210 4.09 -18.08 -9.06
CA ASN A 210 4.94 -18.26 -10.23
C ASN A 210 6.19 -19.08 -9.88
N SER A 211 6.33 -20.25 -10.51
CA SER A 211 7.50 -21.12 -10.38
C SER A 211 8.14 -21.44 -11.74
N GLU A 212 7.72 -20.75 -12.81
CA GLU A 212 8.27 -20.92 -14.17
C GLU A 212 9.50 -20.02 -14.32
N ILE A 213 10.69 -20.60 -14.39
CA ILE A 213 11.97 -19.86 -14.45
C ILE A 213 12.02 -18.92 -15.65
N ASP A 214 11.57 -19.35 -16.83
CA ASP A 214 11.54 -18.50 -18.03
C ASP A 214 10.60 -17.28 -17.87
N ARG A 215 9.49 -17.45 -17.14
CA ARG A 215 8.58 -16.35 -16.84
C ARG A 215 9.18 -15.39 -15.81
N ILE A 216 9.81 -15.91 -14.78
CA ILE A 216 10.55 -15.14 -13.78
C ILE A 216 11.63 -14.28 -14.46
N GLN A 217 12.46 -14.90 -15.29
CA GLN A 217 13.51 -14.20 -16.02
C GLN A 217 12.94 -13.11 -16.94
N ARG A 218 11.86 -13.42 -17.67
CA ARG A 218 11.21 -12.44 -18.55
C ARG A 218 10.66 -11.24 -17.77
N PHE A 219 10.09 -11.43 -16.58
CA PHE A 219 9.61 -10.33 -15.74
C PHE A 219 10.77 -9.50 -15.22
N HIS A 220 11.87 -10.16 -14.83
CA HIS A 220 13.09 -9.46 -14.45
C HIS A 220 13.63 -8.61 -15.61
N ASP A 221 13.77 -9.18 -16.80
CA ASP A 221 14.32 -8.50 -17.98
C ASP A 221 13.42 -7.34 -18.46
N ALA A 222 12.09 -7.55 -18.45
CA ALA A 222 11.16 -6.57 -18.98
C ALA A 222 10.85 -5.43 -17.98
N PHE A 223 10.82 -5.71 -16.69
CA PHE A 223 10.33 -4.77 -15.69
C PHE A 223 11.35 -4.46 -14.59
N GLY A 224 12.48 -5.15 -14.54
CA GLY A 224 13.53 -4.98 -13.54
C GLY A 224 13.11 -5.53 -12.16
N THR A 225 12.17 -6.48 -12.12
CA THR A 225 11.66 -7.01 -10.84
C THR A 225 12.74 -7.77 -10.07
N SER A 226 12.83 -7.50 -8.78
CA SER A 226 13.73 -8.21 -7.85
C SER A 226 12.99 -9.30 -7.07
N ALA A 227 11.67 -9.14 -6.91
CA ALA A 227 10.81 -10.07 -6.20
C ALA A 227 9.40 -10.06 -6.78
N GLU A 228 8.66 -11.18 -6.61
CA GLU A 228 7.24 -11.30 -6.98
C GLU A 228 6.42 -11.82 -5.78
N GLU A 229 5.25 -11.24 -5.59
CA GLU A 229 4.28 -11.58 -4.56
C GLU A 229 2.85 -11.22 -5.03
N MET A 230 1.87 -11.08 -4.13
CA MET A 230 0.46 -11.02 -4.54
C MET A 230 -0.29 -9.75 -4.04
N GLU A 231 0.36 -8.73 -3.46
CA GLU A 231 -0.34 -7.63 -2.77
C GLU A 231 0.18 -6.22 -3.07
N THR A 232 1.51 -6.03 -3.12
CA THR A 232 2.16 -4.71 -3.04
C THR A 232 1.65 -3.73 -4.08
N ALA A 233 1.60 -4.12 -5.35
CA ALA A 233 1.23 -3.19 -6.43
C ALA A 233 -0.23 -2.71 -6.31
N SER A 234 -1.13 -3.58 -5.88
CA SER A 234 -2.53 -3.23 -5.70
C SER A 234 -2.76 -2.34 -4.47
N ALA A 235 -2.04 -2.60 -3.38
CA ALA A 235 -2.04 -1.72 -2.20
C ALA A 235 -1.42 -0.35 -2.54
N ALA A 236 -0.30 -0.32 -3.29
CA ALA A 236 0.33 0.91 -3.77
C ALA A 236 -0.58 1.74 -4.67
N GLN A 237 -1.34 1.10 -5.56
CA GLN A 237 -2.32 1.76 -6.42
C GLN A 237 -3.39 2.49 -5.60
N ILE A 238 -3.94 1.84 -4.58
CA ILE A 238 -4.91 2.46 -3.69
C ILE A 238 -4.28 3.59 -2.88
N ALA A 239 -3.10 3.36 -2.28
CA ALA A 239 -2.39 4.40 -1.53
C ALA A 239 -2.10 5.63 -2.39
N ALA A 240 -1.69 5.44 -3.65
CA ALA A 240 -1.46 6.53 -4.61
C ALA A 240 -2.75 7.32 -4.91
N ALA A 241 -3.88 6.63 -5.13
CA ALA A 241 -5.17 7.27 -5.37
C ALA A 241 -5.63 8.16 -4.21
N PHE A 242 -5.33 7.75 -2.98
CA PHE A 242 -5.61 8.51 -1.76
C PHE A 242 -4.46 9.45 -1.33
N GLN A 243 -3.38 9.52 -2.08
CA GLN A 243 -2.19 10.34 -1.78
C GLN A 243 -1.56 10.02 -0.40
N VAL A 244 -1.58 8.76 0.00
CA VAL A 244 -0.96 8.28 1.25
C VAL A 244 0.44 7.76 0.96
N PRO A 245 1.48 8.19 1.70
CA PRO A 245 2.83 7.66 1.60
C PRO A 245 2.84 6.13 1.73
N PHE A 246 3.53 5.44 0.81
CA PHE A 246 3.50 3.98 0.72
C PHE A 246 4.90 3.38 0.53
N LEU A 247 5.12 2.21 1.12
CA LEU A 247 6.32 1.39 0.91
C LEU A 247 5.98 -0.10 0.94
N GLY A 248 6.44 -0.84 -0.08
CA GLY A 248 6.50 -2.30 -0.06
C GLY A 248 7.82 -2.81 0.50
N ILE A 249 7.79 -3.79 1.39
CA ILE A 249 8.99 -4.47 1.92
C ILE A 249 8.77 -5.98 1.81
N ARG A 250 9.70 -6.70 1.18
CA ARG A 250 9.59 -8.15 1.02
C ARG A 250 10.87 -8.87 1.43
N VAL A 251 10.73 -9.88 2.28
CA VAL A 251 11.78 -10.85 2.53
C VAL A 251 11.65 -12.00 1.54
N LEU A 252 12.74 -12.43 0.95
CA LEU A 252 12.72 -13.57 0.05
C LEU A 252 12.53 -14.86 0.84
N SER A 253 11.51 -15.63 0.50
CA SER A 253 11.17 -16.92 1.09
C SER A 253 11.54 -18.11 0.21
N ASN A 254 11.72 -17.86 -1.07
CA ASN A 254 12.06 -18.83 -2.09
C ASN A 254 12.66 -18.16 -3.33
N ASN A 255 13.54 -18.84 -4.02
CA ASN A 255 14.04 -18.49 -5.35
C ASN A 255 14.68 -19.73 -6.00
N VAL A 256 15.33 -19.54 -7.15
CA VAL A 256 16.00 -20.66 -7.88
C VAL A 256 17.14 -21.31 -7.07
N THR A 257 17.73 -20.59 -6.11
CA THR A 257 18.87 -21.12 -5.32
C THR A 257 18.45 -22.06 -4.20
N ASN A 258 17.14 -22.14 -3.89
CA ASN A 258 16.55 -23.08 -2.93
C ASN A 258 15.45 -23.95 -3.56
N ASP A 259 15.54 -24.20 -4.86
CA ASP A 259 14.58 -25.01 -5.63
C ASP A 259 13.12 -24.50 -5.54
N GLY A 260 12.94 -23.19 -5.30
CA GLY A 260 11.61 -22.57 -5.16
C GLY A 260 10.86 -22.99 -3.89
N VAL A 261 11.49 -23.64 -2.93
CA VAL A 261 10.85 -24.10 -1.68
C VAL A 261 10.54 -22.93 -0.76
N TYR A 262 9.26 -22.75 -0.45
CA TYR A 262 8.80 -21.69 0.43
C TYR A 262 9.25 -21.90 1.89
N ASP A 263 10.01 -20.93 2.44
CA ASP A 263 10.40 -20.89 3.84
C ASP A 263 9.58 -19.85 4.61
N ASN A 264 8.56 -20.29 5.34
CA ASN A 264 7.69 -19.41 6.12
C ASN A 264 8.35 -18.75 7.33
N ARG A 265 9.54 -19.23 7.75
CA ARG A 265 10.31 -18.67 8.88
C ARG A 265 10.84 -17.27 8.53
N THR A 266 11.00 -16.96 7.25
CA THR A 266 11.48 -15.67 6.77
C THR A 266 10.51 -14.54 7.12
N ALA A 267 9.21 -14.81 7.21
CA ALA A 267 8.19 -13.81 7.58
C ALA A 267 8.48 -13.11 8.92
N ALA A 268 9.01 -13.84 9.88
CA ALA A 268 9.41 -13.29 11.18
C ALA A 268 10.53 -12.25 11.04
N ALA A 269 11.50 -12.52 10.18
CA ALA A 269 12.62 -11.61 9.92
C ALA A 269 12.16 -10.30 9.24
N CYS A 270 11.16 -10.37 8.34
CA CYS A 270 10.58 -9.18 7.75
C CYS A 270 9.93 -8.28 8.80
N GLN A 271 9.12 -8.84 9.68
CA GLN A 271 8.42 -8.10 10.73
C GLN A 271 9.39 -7.41 11.70
N GLU A 272 10.45 -8.10 12.12
CA GLU A 272 11.51 -7.53 12.95
C GLU A 272 12.19 -6.32 12.26
N TYR A 273 12.48 -6.45 10.97
CA TYR A 273 13.04 -5.36 10.18
C TYR A 273 12.07 -4.19 10.07
N VAL A 274 10.80 -4.44 9.77
CA VAL A 274 9.75 -3.41 9.63
C VAL A 274 9.54 -2.62 10.91
N LEU A 275 9.63 -3.25 12.09
CA LEU A 275 9.59 -2.52 13.37
C LEU A 275 10.72 -1.49 13.48
N ASN A 276 11.93 -1.81 13.01
CA ASN A 276 13.02 -0.84 12.96
C ASN A 276 12.78 0.28 11.96
N VAL A 277 12.14 -0.02 10.81
CA VAL A 277 11.75 0.99 9.81
C VAL A 277 10.72 1.96 10.39
N ILE A 278 9.69 1.45 11.08
CA ILE A 278 8.68 2.28 11.75
C ILE A 278 9.34 3.26 12.73
N ARG A 279 10.18 2.76 13.63
CA ARG A 279 10.92 3.59 14.60
C ARG A 279 11.74 4.68 13.92
N GLN A 280 12.45 4.34 12.87
CA GLN A 280 13.27 5.29 12.13
C GLN A 280 12.42 6.33 11.41
N TYR A 281 11.34 5.92 10.75
CA TYR A 281 10.45 6.83 10.03
C TYR A 281 9.75 7.82 10.96
N VAL A 282 9.25 7.36 12.11
CA VAL A 282 8.69 8.23 13.16
C VAL A 282 9.70 9.27 13.59
N LYS A 283 10.93 8.84 13.88
CA LYS A 283 12.00 9.75 14.34
C LYS A 283 12.37 10.84 13.33
N THR A 284 12.32 10.55 12.03
CA THR A 284 12.88 11.44 11.00
C THR A 284 11.85 12.20 10.19
N SER A 285 10.61 11.73 10.12
CA SER A 285 9.67 12.20 9.09
C SER A 285 8.29 12.57 9.62
N LEU A 286 7.98 12.23 10.87
CA LEU A 286 6.67 12.52 11.45
C LEU A 286 6.77 13.56 12.56
N PRO A 287 5.81 14.48 12.69
CA PRO A 287 5.78 15.44 13.78
C PRO A 287 5.59 14.74 15.13
N HIS A 288 6.36 15.16 16.12
CA HIS A 288 6.26 14.72 17.51
C HIS A 288 5.05 15.33 18.20
#